data_986b199aa47eade56523487dfc9830fe
#
_entry.id   986b199aa47eade56523487dfc9830fe
#
_cell.length_a   1.000
_cell.length_b   1.000
_cell.length_c   1.000
_cell.angle_alpha   90.00
_cell.angle_beta   90.00
_cell.angle_gamma   90.00
#
_symmetry.space_group_name_H-M   'P 1'
#
loop_
_entity.id
_entity.type
_entity.pdbx_description
1 polymer ?
#
loop_
_entity_poly.entity_id
_entity_poly.type
_entity_poly.pdbx_seq_one_letter_code
_entity_poly.pdbx_strand_id
1 'polypeptide(L)'
;SGRPLEPLDTANLAQYENLPSLDIKIEDNDCLRYSGIQFDKVSVNVSPVNMRIRLYYCGMRAINFLADLTNYLMLEMGQPMHAFDSRKVEKIRIKRFAEPFQFQTLDGVERHIDQNTLMICNGDTPVAIAGIMGGLDSEIVEDTTSLTLESACFDPVSIRKSAVRLA
;
A
#
# COMPACT_ATOMS: atom_id res chain seq x y z
N SER A 1 -24.98 -14.20 -13.24
CA SER A 1 -25.65 -14.90 -12.11
C SER A 1 -27.08 -14.41 -11.86
N GLY A 2 -27.49 -13.24 -12.32
CA GLY A 2 -28.82 -12.66 -12.13
C GLY A 2 -29.12 -12.20 -10.68
N ARG A 3 -28.16 -12.30 -9.76
CA ARG A 3 -28.30 -11.75 -8.40
C ARG A 3 -27.94 -10.27 -8.41
N PRO A 4 -28.73 -9.37 -7.79
CA PRO A 4 -28.34 -7.99 -7.61
C PRO A 4 -27.07 -7.92 -6.73
N LEU A 5 -26.21 -6.95 -7.01
CA LEU A 5 -25.12 -6.64 -6.10
C LEU A 5 -25.70 -6.05 -4.81
N GLU A 6 -25.27 -6.56 -3.66
CA GLU A 6 -25.57 -5.92 -2.39
C GLU A 6 -24.76 -4.61 -2.31
N PRO A 7 -25.39 -3.50 -1.89
CA PRO A 7 -24.66 -2.26 -1.68
C PRO A 7 -23.61 -2.46 -0.57
N LEU A 8 -22.43 -1.88 -0.78
CA LEU A 8 -21.40 -1.86 0.26
C LEU A 8 -21.92 -1.04 1.45
N ASP A 9 -21.74 -1.57 2.66
CA ASP A 9 -21.94 -0.81 3.87
C ASP A 9 -20.78 0.19 4.02
N THR A 10 -21.06 1.47 3.72
CA THR A 10 -20.06 2.52 3.74
C THR A 10 -20.16 3.29 5.05
N ALA A 11 -19.02 3.49 5.72
CA ALA A 11 -18.96 4.31 6.91
C ALA A 11 -19.40 5.76 6.63
N ASN A 12 -20.11 6.38 7.58
CA ASN A 12 -20.41 7.80 7.52
C ASN A 12 -19.12 8.60 7.75
N LEU A 13 -18.58 9.20 6.70
CA LEU A 13 -17.33 9.96 6.75
C LEU A 13 -17.48 11.36 7.38
N ALA A 14 -18.70 11.88 7.57
CA ALA A 14 -18.92 13.21 8.11
C ALA A 14 -18.27 13.44 9.49
N GLN A 15 -18.15 12.38 10.29
CA GLN A 15 -17.48 12.45 11.59
C GLN A 15 -15.96 12.64 11.51
N TYR A 16 -15.35 12.46 10.33
CA TYR A 16 -13.91 12.55 10.09
C TYR A 16 -13.52 13.80 9.29
N GLU A 17 -14.47 14.64 8.85
CA GLU A 17 -14.21 15.82 7.99
C GLU A 17 -13.28 16.85 8.63
N ASN A 18 -13.25 16.91 9.97
CA ASN A 18 -12.41 17.85 10.72
C ASN A 18 -11.03 17.28 11.12
N LEU A 19 -10.70 16.06 10.69
CA LEU A 19 -9.37 15.49 10.95
C LEU A 19 -8.32 16.13 10.04
N PRO A 20 -7.06 16.24 10.51
CA PRO A 20 -5.96 16.71 9.68
C PRO A 20 -5.82 15.85 8.42
N SER A 21 -5.60 16.50 7.27
CA SER A 21 -5.29 15.80 6.03
C SER A 21 -3.86 15.27 6.05
N LEU A 22 -3.66 14.09 5.46
CA LEU A 22 -2.31 13.58 5.20
C LEU A 22 -1.60 14.47 4.18
N ASP A 23 -0.30 14.68 4.38
CA ASP A 23 0.56 15.42 3.44
C ASP A 23 0.91 14.52 2.25
N ILE A 24 0.04 14.52 1.23
CA ILE A 24 0.18 13.73 0.01
C ILE A 24 0.37 14.66 -1.18
N LYS A 25 1.42 14.42 -1.97
CA LYS A 25 1.68 15.14 -3.22
C LYS A 25 2.04 14.17 -4.35
N ILE A 26 1.26 14.22 -5.42
CA ILE A 26 1.53 13.50 -6.66
C ILE A 26 2.39 14.41 -7.55
N GLU A 27 3.61 13.99 -7.85
CA GLU A 27 4.58 14.74 -8.66
C GLU A 27 4.81 14.12 -10.05
N ASP A 28 4.14 12.99 -10.35
CA ASP A 28 4.25 12.27 -11.60
C ASP A 28 2.88 11.86 -12.14
N ASN A 29 2.67 12.04 -13.45
CA ASN A 29 1.39 11.80 -14.11
C ASN A 29 1.02 10.31 -14.21
N ASP A 30 1.94 9.39 -14.00
CA ASP A 30 1.65 7.95 -13.97
C ASP A 30 0.99 7.51 -12.64
N CYS A 31 0.87 8.42 -11.66
CA CYS A 31 -0.02 8.25 -10.53
C CYS A 31 -1.33 9.01 -10.81
N LEU A 32 -2.37 8.29 -11.20
CA LEU A 32 -3.67 8.86 -11.57
C LEU A 32 -4.48 9.28 -10.35
N ARG A 33 -4.31 8.58 -9.24
CA ARG A 33 -4.95 8.86 -7.95
C ARG A 33 -4.16 8.24 -6.82
N TYR A 34 -4.08 8.94 -5.71
CA TYR A 34 -3.54 8.41 -4.47
C TYR A 34 -4.44 8.82 -3.31
N SER A 35 -4.88 7.86 -2.53
CA SER A 35 -5.68 8.07 -1.32
C SER A 35 -4.97 7.43 -0.15
N GLY A 36 -4.99 8.08 0.99
CA GLY A 36 -4.41 7.58 2.22
C GLY A 36 -5.31 7.88 3.41
N ILE A 37 -5.31 6.98 4.38
CA ILE A 37 -5.95 7.18 5.66
C ILE A 37 -5.03 6.67 6.77
N GLN A 38 -4.91 7.45 7.83
CA GLN A 38 -4.13 7.06 9.00
C GLN A 38 -5.05 6.53 10.10
N PHE A 39 -4.60 5.45 10.72
CA PHE A 39 -5.24 4.85 11.89
C PHE A 39 -4.25 4.82 13.04
N ASP A 40 -4.66 5.37 14.17
CA ASP A 40 -3.92 5.32 15.43
C ASP A 40 -4.44 4.22 16.34
N LYS A 41 -3.62 3.82 17.30
CA LYS A 41 -3.96 2.81 18.31
C LYS A 41 -4.29 1.44 17.69
N VAL A 42 -3.61 1.09 16.61
CA VAL A 42 -3.67 -0.25 16.03
C VAL A 42 -2.77 -1.21 16.80
N SER A 43 -3.02 -2.49 16.65
CA SER A 43 -2.18 -3.55 17.20
C SER A 43 -1.99 -4.66 16.16
N VAL A 44 -0.78 -5.18 16.08
CA VAL A 44 -0.44 -6.29 15.19
C VAL A 44 -0.86 -7.59 15.87
N ASN A 45 -1.96 -8.16 15.42
CA ASN A 45 -2.56 -9.37 15.96
C ASN A 45 -2.61 -10.48 14.91
N VAL A 46 -2.93 -11.69 15.35
CA VAL A 46 -3.24 -12.80 14.45
C VAL A 46 -4.63 -12.56 13.83
N SER A 47 -4.72 -12.79 12.54
CA SER A 47 -5.99 -12.64 11.81
C SER A 47 -7.07 -13.63 12.28
N PRO A 48 -8.35 -13.25 12.23
CA PRO A 48 -9.46 -14.17 12.49
C PRO A 48 -9.38 -15.43 11.61
N VAL A 49 -9.74 -16.56 12.20
CA VAL A 49 -9.63 -17.87 11.52
C VAL A 49 -10.33 -17.88 10.16
N ASN A 50 -11.53 -17.30 10.07
CA ASN A 50 -12.28 -17.24 8.81
C ASN A 50 -11.54 -16.47 7.71
N MET A 51 -10.88 -15.36 8.06
CA MET A 51 -10.07 -14.58 7.11
C MET A 51 -8.87 -15.41 6.63
N ARG A 52 -8.16 -16.06 7.54
CA ARG A 52 -7.01 -16.92 7.23
C ARG A 52 -7.39 -18.07 6.30
N ILE A 53 -8.54 -18.74 6.56
CA ILE A 53 -9.04 -19.81 5.71
C ILE A 53 -9.34 -19.29 4.29
N ARG A 54 -10.02 -18.14 4.16
CA ARG A 54 -10.34 -17.57 2.85
C ARG A 54 -9.09 -17.18 2.07
N LEU A 55 -8.13 -16.51 2.72
CA LEU A 55 -6.84 -16.18 2.11
C LEU A 55 -6.10 -17.43 1.62
N TYR A 56 -6.06 -18.48 2.44
CA TYR A 56 -5.45 -19.75 2.07
C TYR A 56 -6.06 -20.37 0.81
N TYR A 57 -7.40 -20.42 0.70
CA TYR A 57 -8.07 -20.90 -0.50
C TYR A 57 -7.86 -20.03 -1.73
N CYS A 58 -7.49 -18.75 -1.56
CA CYS A 58 -7.08 -17.86 -2.64
C CYS A 58 -5.57 -17.92 -2.94
N GLY A 59 -4.83 -18.87 -2.35
CA GLY A 59 -3.40 -19.04 -2.57
C GLY A 59 -2.52 -18.04 -1.78
N MET A 60 -3.07 -17.35 -0.80
CA MET A 60 -2.34 -16.37 0.01
C MET A 60 -1.99 -16.94 1.39
N ARG A 61 -0.77 -16.67 1.83
CA ARG A 61 -0.32 -17.00 3.18
C ARG A 61 -0.74 -15.90 4.14
N ALA A 62 -1.42 -16.24 5.21
CA ALA A 62 -1.69 -15.32 6.30
C ALA A 62 -0.40 -15.00 7.08
N ILE A 63 -0.19 -13.73 7.40
CA ILE A 63 0.99 -13.19 8.09
C ILE A 63 0.57 -12.60 9.43
N ASN A 64 -0.13 -11.48 9.41
CA ASN A 64 -0.70 -10.80 10.56
C ASN A 64 -1.99 -10.07 10.13
N PHE A 65 -2.81 -9.63 11.10
CA PHE A 65 -4.11 -9.04 10.81
C PHE A 65 -4.05 -7.84 9.84
N LEU A 66 -3.05 -6.96 9.96
CA LEU A 66 -2.98 -5.74 9.15
C LEU A 66 -2.63 -6.06 7.69
N ALA A 67 -1.63 -6.92 7.46
CA ALA A 67 -1.27 -7.38 6.13
C ALA A 67 -2.38 -8.25 5.50
N ASP A 68 -2.97 -9.14 6.29
CA ASP A 68 -4.04 -10.01 5.83
C ASP A 68 -5.30 -9.24 5.47
N LEU A 69 -5.60 -8.15 6.18
CA LEU A 69 -6.73 -7.27 5.90
C LEU A 69 -6.60 -6.59 4.54
N THR A 70 -5.41 -6.06 4.20
CA THR A 70 -5.18 -5.45 2.88
C THR A 70 -5.32 -6.47 1.76
N ASN A 71 -4.78 -7.67 1.95
CA ASN A 71 -4.93 -8.79 1.01
C ASN A 71 -6.39 -9.24 0.87
N TYR A 72 -7.11 -9.32 1.98
CA TYR A 72 -8.53 -9.70 1.97
C TYR A 72 -9.39 -8.68 1.22
N LEU A 73 -9.19 -7.38 1.49
CA LEU A 73 -9.90 -6.31 0.79
C LEU A 73 -9.55 -6.26 -0.70
N MET A 74 -8.31 -6.52 -1.07
CA MET A 74 -7.91 -6.62 -2.48
C MET A 74 -8.67 -7.74 -3.19
N LEU A 75 -8.83 -8.91 -2.58
CA LEU A 75 -9.60 -10.02 -3.16
C LEU A 75 -11.10 -9.72 -3.23
N GLU A 76 -11.65 -9.03 -2.24
CA GLU A 76 -13.08 -8.75 -2.18
C GLU A 76 -13.49 -7.61 -3.11
N MET A 77 -12.69 -6.54 -3.19
CA MET A 77 -13.02 -5.30 -3.88
C MET A 77 -12.24 -5.09 -5.19
N GLY A 78 -11.20 -5.89 -5.44
CA GLY A 78 -10.34 -5.72 -6.62
C GLY A 78 -9.38 -4.52 -6.53
N GLN A 79 -9.25 -3.90 -5.35
CA GLN A 79 -8.38 -2.75 -5.13
C GLN A 79 -7.17 -3.16 -4.28
N PRO A 80 -5.96 -3.21 -4.85
CA PRO A 80 -4.73 -3.41 -4.08
C PRO A 80 -4.54 -2.27 -3.08
N MET A 81 -4.12 -2.63 -1.87
CA MET A 81 -3.85 -1.68 -0.80
C MET A 81 -2.52 -2.02 -0.14
N HIS A 82 -1.85 -1.00 0.36
CA HIS A 82 -0.63 -1.17 1.14
C HIS A 82 -0.75 -0.45 2.49
N ALA A 83 -0.05 -0.96 3.49
CA ALA A 83 -0.04 -0.38 4.82
C ALA A 83 1.40 -0.07 5.24
N PHE A 84 1.65 1.19 5.54
CA PHE A 84 2.92 1.68 6.07
C PHE A 84 2.83 1.90 7.58
N ASP A 85 3.91 1.68 8.29
CA ASP A 85 4.05 2.19 9.66
C ASP A 85 4.09 3.72 9.63
N SER A 86 3.09 4.38 10.20
CA SER A 86 2.97 5.85 10.15
C SER A 86 4.14 6.57 10.82
N ARG A 87 4.88 5.91 11.73
CA ARG A 87 6.08 6.48 12.34
C ARG A 87 7.21 6.66 11.32
N LYS A 88 7.14 5.94 10.20
CA LYS A 88 8.15 5.91 9.15
C LYS A 88 7.74 6.67 7.89
N VAL A 89 6.43 6.95 7.72
CA VAL A 89 5.90 7.58 6.51
C VAL A 89 4.90 8.68 6.89
N GLU A 90 5.39 9.92 6.92
CA GLU A 90 4.60 11.11 7.28
C GLU A 90 4.24 11.97 6.08
N LYS A 91 5.15 12.09 5.09
CA LYS A 91 5.02 12.97 3.92
C LYS A 91 5.06 12.15 2.65
N ILE A 92 3.92 11.82 2.11
CA ILE A 92 3.84 10.96 0.93
C ILE A 92 4.10 11.77 -0.33
N ARG A 93 5.11 11.34 -1.11
CA ARG A 93 5.46 11.92 -2.42
C ARG A 93 5.53 10.80 -3.44
N ILE A 94 4.83 10.97 -4.55
CA ILE A 94 4.86 10.01 -5.65
C ILE A 94 5.64 10.64 -6.80
N LYS A 95 6.85 10.12 -7.03
CA LYS A 95 7.81 10.72 -7.97
C LYS A 95 8.79 9.70 -8.54
N ARG A 96 9.57 10.14 -9.53
CA ARG A 96 10.75 9.45 -10.06
C ARG A 96 12.02 10.15 -9.62
N PHE A 97 13.13 9.43 -9.71
CA PHE A 97 14.46 9.94 -9.45
C PHE A 97 15.25 10.04 -10.76
N ALA A 98 16.02 11.12 -10.92
CA ALA A 98 16.85 11.30 -12.11
C ALA A 98 18.05 10.35 -12.11
N GLU A 99 18.63 10.11 -10.95
CA GLU A 99 19.78 9.22 -10.77
C GLU A 99 19.35 7.84 -10.29
N PRO A 100 19.94 6.78 -10.85
CA PRO A 100 19.65 5.42 -10.41
C PRO A 100 20.22 5.14 -9.02
N PHE A 101 19.58 4.24 -8.27
CA PHE A 101 20.03 3.84 -6.93
C PHE A 101 19.58 2.41 -6.61
N GLN A 102 20.15 1.84 -5.51
CA GLN A 102 19.74 0.54 -5.00
C GLN A 102 18.64 0.71 -3.95
N PHE A 103 17.65 -0.17 -3.98
CA PHE A 103 16.52 -0.16 -3.07
C PHE A 103 16.17 -1.58 -2.62
N GLN A 104 16.14 -1.79 -1.31
CA GLN A 104 15.78 -3.09 -0.74
C GLN A 104 14.28 -3.18 -0.50
N THR A 105 13.66 -4.21 -1.06
CA THR A 105 12.23 -4.47 -0.95
C THR A 105 11.90 -5.47 0.15
N LEU A 106 10.60 -5.59 0.50
CA LEU A 106 10.07 -6.45 1.58
C LEU A 106 10.49 -7.93 1.46
N ASP A 107 10.75 -8.42 0.27
CA ASP A 107 11.23 -9.78 0.02
C ASP A 107 12.74 -9.94 0.26
N GLY A 108 13.42 -8.88 0.73
CA GLY A 108 14.85 -8.87 1.02
C GLY A 108 15.74 -8.72 -0.22
N VAL A 109 15.13 -8.56 -1.40
CA VAL A 109 15.88 -8.42 -2.66
C VAL A 109 16.29 -6.95 -2.86
N GLU A 110 17.56 -6.73 -3.21
CA GLU A 110 18.07 -5.43 -3.61
C GLU A 110 17.82 -5.22 -5.11
N ARG A 111 17.10 -4.16 -5.44
CA ARG A 111 16.69 -3.83 -6.82
C ARG A 111 17.32 -2.54 -7.29
N HIS A 112 17.78 -2.53 -8.54
CA HIS A 112 18.32 -1.34 -9.19
C HIS A 112 17.17 -0.48 -9.74
N ILE A 113 16.90 0.65 -9.10
CA ILE A 113 15.87 1.60 -9.48
C ILE A 113 16.43 2.56 -10.51
N ASP A 114 15.78 2.63 -11.67
CA ASP A 114 16.11 3.55 -12.76
C ASP A 114 15.16 4.76 -12.79
N GLN A 115 15.47 5.72 -13.67
CA GLN A 115 14.68 6.94 -13.85
C GLN A 115 13.24 6.71 -14.37
N ASN A 116 12.92 5.50 -14.84
CA ASN A 116 11.59 5.14 -15.34
C ASN A 116 10.73 4.45 -14.27
N THR A 117 11.27 4.21 -13.09
CA THR A 117 10.58 3.54 -11.99
C THR A 117 9.88 4.56 -11.10
N LEU A 118 8.56 4.43 -10.98
CA LEU A 118 7.77 5.29 -10.10
C LEU A 118 7.93 4.82 -8.65
N MET A 119 8.21 5.76 -7.76
CA MET A 119 8.44 5.49 -6.34
C MET A 119 7.40 6.21 -5.47
N ILE A 120 7.05 5.58 -4.36
CA ILE A 120 6.40 6.23 -3.23
C ILE A 120 7.50 6.58 -2.23
N CYS A 121 7.48 7.82 -1.73
CA CYS A 121 8.52 8.35 -0.87
C CYS A 121 7.93 8.97 0.41
N ASN A 122 8.70 8.96 1.48
CA ASN A 122 8.53 9.84 2.63
C ASN A 122 9.42 11.08 2.42
N GLY A 123 8.81 12.19 1.94
CA GLY A 123 9.57 13.32 1.46
C GLY A 123 10.47 12.93 0.27
N ASP A 124 11.78 12.94 0.49
CA ASP A 124 12.76 12.54 -0.54
C ASP A 124 13.26 11.10 -0.39
N THR A 125 12.90 10.42 0.70
CA THR A 125 13.34 9.05 0.97
C THR A 125 12.39 8.04 0.35
N PRO A 126 12.84 7.16 -0.56
CA PRO A 126 12.01 6.10 -1.14
C PRO A 126 11.53 5.12 -0.07
N VAL A 127 10.25 4.75 -0.10
CA VAL A 127 9.64 3.79 0.84
C VAL A 127 8.94 2.62 0.15
N ALA A 128 8.60 2.77 -1.13
CA ALA A 128 8.03 1.66 -1.91
C ALA A 128 8.22 1.89 -3.42
N ILE A 129 8.23 0.80 -4.18
CA ILE A 129 8.08 0.83 -5.64
C ILE A 129 6.59 0.84 -5.95
N ALA A 130 6.11 1.92 -6.54
CA ALA A 130 4.69 2.16 -6.77
C ALA A 130 4.02 1.00 -7.52
N GLY A 131 2.96 0.43 -6.93
CA GLY A 131 2.17 -0.65 -7.51
C GLY A 131 2.89 -1.99 -7.68
N ILE A 132 4.11 -2.15 -7.13
CA ILE A 132 4.91 -3.37 -7.26
C ILE A 132 5.25 -3.96 -5.88
N MET A 133 6.03 -3.22 -5.04
CA MET A 133 6.52 -3.80 -3.79
C MET A 133 6.89 -2.71 -2.78
N GLY A 134 6.52 -2.91 -1.53
CA GLY A 134 6.96 -2.08 -0.41
C GLY A 134 8.45 -2.20 -0.13
N GLY A 135 9.03 -1.19 0.49
CA GLY A 135 10.40 -1.21 0.97
C GLY A 135 10.49 -1.84 2.37
N LEU A 136 11.62 -2.47 2.64
CA LEU A 136 11.87 -3.14 3.92
C LEU A 136 11.77 -2.18 5.11
N ASP A 137 12.26 -0.96 4.98
CA ASP A 137 12.30 0.01 6.07
C ASP A 137 10.95 0.63 6.43
N SER A 138 9.94 0.51 5.57
CA SER A 138 8.58 1.05 5.79
C SER A 138 7.59 0.01 6.29
N GLU A 139 8.03 -1.22 6.52
CA GLU A 139 7.22 -2.36 6.91
C GLU A 139 6.55 -2.15 8.28
N ILE A 140 5.35 -2.74 8.41
CA ILE A 140 4.66 -2.92 9.68
C ILE A 140 5.42 -3.98 10.49
N VAL A 141 5.79 -3.60 11.71
CA VAL A 141 6.51 -4.45 12.67
C VAL A 141 5.63 -4.74 13.89
N GLU A 142 6.05 -5.67 14.76
CA GLU A 142 5.24 -6.13 15.89
C GLU A 142 4.82 -5.02 16.86
N ASP A 143 5.62 -3.96 16.98
CA ASP A 143 5.35 -2.81 17.85
C ASP A 143 4.68 -1.63 17.13
N THR A 144 4.20 -1.82 15.88
CA THR A 144 3.46 -0.80 15.15
C THR A 144 2.15 -0.46 15.86
N THR A 145 1.97 0.81 16.20
CA THR A 145 0.78 1.33 16.90
C THR A 145 -0.03 2.31 16.04
N SER A 146 0.50 2.73 14.91
CA SER A 146 -0.16 3.62 13.96
C SER A 146 0.21 3.21 12.53
N LEU A 147 -0.76 3.15 11.65
CA LEU A 147 -0.55 2.79 10.26
C LEU A 147 -1.16 3.81 9.31
N THR A 148 -0.53 3.98 8.15
CA THR A 148 -1.09 4.70 7.01
C THR A 148 -1.48 3.68 5.94
N LEU A 149 -2.77 3.59 5.67
CA LEU A 149 -3.32 2.71 4.64
C LEU A 149 -3.36 3.48 3.32
N GLU A 150 -2.77 2.88 2.29
CA GLU A 150 -2.73 3.38 0.92
C GLU A 150 -3.78 2.71 0.05
N SER A 151 -4.41 3.51 -0.83
CA SER A 151 -5.17 3.02 -1.97
C SER A 151 -4.88 3.93 -3.16
N ALA A 152 -4.19 3.39 -4.17
CA ALA A 152 -3.70 4.17 -5.30
C ALA A 152 -4.12 3.58 -6.65
N CYS A 153 -4.13 4.45 -7.67
CA CYS A 153 -4.33 4.08 -9.06
C CYS A 153 -3.15 4.60 -9.87
N PHE A 154 -2.38 3.70 -10.45
CA PHE A 154 -1.22 4.01 -11.27
C PHE A 154 -1.47 3.65 -12.74
N ASP A 155 -0.70 4.24 -13.66
CA ASP A 155 -0.71 3.83 -15.06
C ASP A 155 -0.27 2.36 -15.21
N PRO A 156 -1.14 1.47 -15.71
CA PRO A 156 -0.85 0.04 -15.72
C PRO A 156 0.30 -0.34 -16.66
N VAL A 157 0.54 0.47 -17.71
CA VAL A 157 1.61 0.21 -18.66
C VAL A 157 2.96 0.54 -18.04
N SER A 158 3.06 1.67 -17.36
CA SER A 158 4.25 2.09 -16.63
C SER A 158 4.63 1.09 -15.53
N ILE A 159 3.65 0.69 -14.71
CA ILE A 159 3.86 -0.29 -13.63
C ILE A 159 4.29 -1.64 -14.20
N ARG A 160 3.61 -2.16 -15.24
CA ARG A 160 3.98 -3.43 -15.87
C ARG A 160 5.41 -3.41 -16.43
N LYS A 161 5.81 -2.34 -17.11
CA LYS A 161 7.17 -2.19 -17.65
C LYS A 161 8.21 -2.20 -16.51
N SER A 162 7.93 -1.50 -15.42
CA SER A 162 8.81 -1.47 -14.25
C SER A 162 8.88 -2.84 -13.57
N ALA A 163 7.75 -3.53 -13.40
CA ALA A 163 7.71 -4.87 -12.81
C ALA A 163 8.55 -5.88 -13.60
N VAL A 164 8.49 -5.84 -14.94
CA VAL A 164 9.30 -6.73 -15.80
C VAL A 164 10.80 -6.42 -15.70
N ARG A 165 11.18 -5.13 -15.55
CA ARG A 165 12.60 -4.76 -15.41
C ARG A 165 13.20 -5.13 -14.07
N LEU A 166 12.36 -5.14 -13.03
CA LEU A 166 12.78 -5.33 -11.63
C LEU A 166 12.61 -6.77 -11.14
N ALA A 167 12.09 -7.67 -11.98
CA ALA A 167 11.84 -9.08 -11.68
C ALA A 167 13.13 -9.90 -11.47
#